data_f5a4745dbe052d463e711df26a07c18d
#
_entry.id   f5a4745dbe052d463e711df26a07c18d
#
_cell.length_a   1.000
_cell.length_b   1.000
_cell.length_c   1.000
_cell.angle_alpha   90.00
_cell.angle_beta   90.00
_cell.angle_gamma   90.00
#
_symmetry.space_group_name_H-M   'P 1'
#
loop_
_entity.id
_entity.type
_entity.pdbx_description
1 polymer ?
#
loop_
_entity_poly.entity_id
_entity_poly.type
_entity_poly.pdbx_seq_one_letter_code
_entity_poly.pdbx_strand_id
1 'polypeptide(L)'
;QTFIEVDKGIFLYFNSFSSKYLLLDEKKHNIYQNSSLEYIKQNYLDLYKTLLDAQFVVSNDFDEQAIVEYKKIAEKMDTTMYHVVVNVTLDCNLRCWYCYEKKIHNSKLYANVIEAIKLNVTLQYEKVRFKTLKISFFGGEPFLNFEGIRKILDFARTFCKTKDVVLLADFTTNATLIRKEHLEYLQDLKCFFQITLDGNRQKHNEVKHLNGEDTFMRTIDNIHNISNAIKESYIWVRINYDEKTLEHIDDILALIDDLDKNHAFLILRKIWQTDTNDINPKLLTGAIQKILNHKFFVDCYALSRSGICFAERMNQVLVNFDGKVFKCSTLKSFDDDNSLGKLNLQTGEIKWDLNKVAQIPRILPNKRCSECCLYPCCLGPCNKNILKSPDRTCIIDEMNLSMRDYLMYNFKLNLLYENFSDTNL
;
A
#
# COMPACT_ATOMS: atom_id res chain seq x y z
N GLN A 1 -17.62 -17.27 1.50
CA GLN A 1 -16.81 -18.30 0.78
C GLN A 1 -17.06 -18.20 -0.72
N THR A 2 -16.02 -18.43 -1.51
CA THR A 2 -16.11 -18.50 -2.95
C THR A 2 -15.18 -19.59 -3.49
N PHE A 3 -15.51 -20.17 -4.65
CA PHE A 3 -14.64 -21.16 -5.29
C PHE A 3 -14.61 -20.96 -6.80
N ILE A 4 -13.57 -21.52 -7.42
CA ILE A 4 -13.38 -21.55 -8.87
C ILE A 4 -12.82 -22.93 -9.28
N GLU A 5 -13.18 -23.45 -10.44
CA GLU A 5 -12.50 -24.58 -11.03
C GLU A 5 -11.18 -24.10 -11.65
N VAL A 6 -10.05 -24.58 -11.15
CA VAL A 6 -8.70 -24.15 -11.58
C VAL A 6 -8.13 -25.05 -12.65
N ASP A 7 -8.48 -26.34 -12.62
CA ASP A 7 -8.17 -27.35 -13.63
C ASP A 7 -9.33 -28.35 -13.65
N LYS A 8 -9.38 -29.22 -14.66
CA LYS A 8 -10.45 -30.22 -14.81
C LYS A 8 -10.60 -31.05 -13.54
N GLY A 9 -11.72 -30.89 -12.85
CA GLY A 9 -12.04 -31.58 -11.61
C GLY A 9 -11.23 -31.14 -10.39
N ILE A 10 -10.54 -30.00 -10.46
CA ILE A 10 -9.83 -29.40 -9.32
C ILE A 10 -10.44 -28.03 -9.00
N PHE A 11 -10.90 -27.88 -7.77
CA PHE A 11 -11.59 -26.67 -7.29
C PHE A 11 -10.78 -25.97 -6.21
N LEU A 12 -10.51 -24.68 -6.44
CA LEU A 12 -9.88 -23.80 -5.47
C LEU A 12 -10.96 -23.04 -4.70
N TYR A 13 -11.02 -23.26 -3.41
CA TYR A 13 -11.85 -22.54 -2.47
C TYR A 13 -11.05 -21.43 -1.80
N PHE A 14 -11.70 -20.31 -1.55
CA PHE A 14 -11.13 -19.20 -0.79
C PHE A 14 -12.08 -18.79 0.33
N ASN A 15 -11.55 -18.71 1.56
CA ASN A 15 -12.23 -18.12 2.69
C ASN A 15 -11.62 -16.73 2.97
N SER A 16 -12.34 -15.68 2.64
CA SER A 16 -11.89 -14.29 2.77
C SER A 16 -11.76 -13.82 4.23
N PHE A 17 -12.45 -14.46 5.16
CA PHE A 17 -12.37 -14.14 6.59
C PHE A 17 -11.05 -14.63 7.21
N SER A 18 -10.64 -15.86 6.88
CA SER A 18 -9.39 -16.46 7.35
C SER A 18 -8.21 -16.26 6.40
N SER A 19 -8.46 -15.76 5.19
CA SER A 19 -7.49 -15.67 4.08
C SER A 19 -6.89 -17.02 3.69
N LYS A 20 -7.59 -18.12 3.97
CA LYS A 20 -7.13 -19.50 3.68
C LYS A 20 -7.67 -20.01 2.36
N TYR A 21 -6.84 -20.82 1.72
CA TYR A 21 -7.17 -21.53 0.49
C TYR A 21 -7.30 -23.02 0.74
N LEU A 22 -8.14 -23.68 -0.06
CA LEU A 22 -8.35 -25.11 -0.01
C LEU A 22 -8.55 -25.65 -1.43
N LEU A 23 -7.76 -26.65 -1.82
CA LEU A 23 -7.93 -27.37 -3.07
C LEU A 23 -8.72 -28.66 -2.82
N LEU A 24 -9.80 -28.84 -3.56
CA LEU A 24 -10.60 -30.06 -3.53
C LEU A 24 -10.65 -30.70 -4.92
N ASP A 25 -10.50 -32.02 -4.95
CA ASP A 25 -10.83 -32.82 -6.14
C ASP A 25 -12.35 -32.85 -6.36
N GLU A 26 -12.78 -33.27 -7.54
CA GLU A 26 -14.19 -33.31 -7.93
C GLU A 26 -15.05 -34.12 -6.95
N LYS A 27 -14.55 -35.22 -6.41
CA LYS A 27 -15.27 -36.05 -5.44
C LYS A 27 -15.51 -35.28 -4.13
N LYS A 28 -14.48 -34.69 -3.55
CA LYS A 28 -14.59 -33.89 -2.32
C LYS A 28 -15.40 -32.62 -2.52
N HIS A 29 -15.26 -31.97 -3.68
CA HIS A 29 -16.08 -30.84 -4.07
C HIS A 29 -17.56 -31.20 -4.07
N ASN A 30 -17.94 -32.30 -4.77
CA ASN A 30 -19.33 -32.75 -4.85
C ASN A 30 -19.89 -33.14 -3.48
N ILE A 31 -19.10 -33.79 -2.62
CA ILE A 31 -19.48 -34.10 -1.23
C ILE A 31 -19.75 -32.82 -0.45
N TYR A 32 -18.84 -31.84 -0.53
CA TYR A 32 -18.96 -30.59 0.21
C TYR A 32 -20.14 -29.74 -0.25
N GLN A 33 -20.43 -29.69 -1.54
CA GLN A 33 -21.54 -28.90 -2.09
C GLN A 33 -22.92 -29.54 -1.87
N ASN A 34 -23.01 -30.87 -1.83
CA ASN A 34 -24.29 -31.58 -1.90
C ASN A 34 -24.66 -32.38 -0.62
N SER A 35 -23.79 -32.35 0.40
CA SER A 35 -24.04 -33.08 1.65
C SER A 35 -24.18 -32.15 2.86
N SER A 36 -24.94 -32.57 3.87
CA SER A 36 -24.97 -31.84 5.14
C SER A 36 -23.62 -31.97 5.88
N LEU A 37 -23.28 -30.96 6.70
CA LEU A 37 -22.05 -31.02 7.51
C LEU A 37 -22.03 -32.22 8.48
N GLU A 38 -23.20 -32.63 8.99
CA GLU A 38 -23.33 -33.80 9.84
C GLU A 38 -22.95 -35.08 9.09
N TYR A 39 -23.43 -35.22 7.87
CA TYR A 39 -23.07 -36.33 6.99
C TYR A 39 -21.57 -36.37 6.68
N ILE A 40 -20.96 -35.20 6.36
CA ILE A 40 -19.53 -35.10 6.12
C ILE A 40 -18.74 -35.47 7.36
N LYS A 41 -19.15 -35.00 8.53
CA LYS A 41 -18.52 -35.31 9.82
C LYS A 41 -18.52 -36.81 10.13
N GLN A 42 -19.62 -37.49 9.84
CA GLN A 42 -19.78 -38.94 10.10
C GLN A 42 -19.04 -39.82 9.10
N ASN A 43 -19.05 -39.44 7.80
CA ASN A 43 -18.58 -40.30 6.72
C ASN A 43 -17.26 -39.89 6.08
N TYR A 44 -16.82 -38.63 6.26
CA TYR A 44 -15.61 -38.04 5.66
C TYR A 44 -14.86 -37.17 6.67
N LEU A 45 -14.46 -37.80 7.77
CA LEU A 45 -13.87 -37.09 8.93
C LEU A 45 -12.64 -36.24 8.56
N ASP A 46 -11.80 -36.71 7.63
CA ASP A 46 -10.60 -35.97 7.19
C ASP A 46 -11.00 -34.70 6.42
N LEU A 47 -12.00 -34.78 5.54
CA LEU A 47 -12.55 -33.60 4.85
C LEU A 47 -13.13 -32.62 5.87
N TYR A 48 -13.91 -33.13 6.85
CA TYR A 48 -14.50 -32.30 7.91
C TYR A 48 -13.43 -31.55 8.72
N LYS A 49 -12.36 -32.24 9.13
CA LYS A 49 -11.23 -31.63 9.84
C LYS A 49 -10.55 -30.57 8.98
N THR A 50 -10.27 -30.87 7.70
CA THR A 50 -9.68 -29.91 6.75
C THR A 50 -10.54 -28.64 6.62
N LEU A 51 -11.87 -28.79 6.52
CA LEU A 51 -12.79 -27.67 6.46
C LEU A 51 -12.81 -26.82 7.75
N LEU A 52 -12.71 -27.47 8.92
CA LEU A 52 -12.61 -26.79 10.22
C LEU A 52 -11.29 -26.01 10.35
N ASP A 53 -10.16 -26.66 10.07
CA ASP A 53 -8.81 -26.06 10.18
C ASP A 53 -8.64 -24.86 9.23
N ALA A 54 -9.27 -24.93 8.06
CA ALA A 54 -9.31 -23.82 7.11
C ALA A 54 -10.45 -22.82 7.39
N GLN A 55 -11.22 -23.01 8.47
CA GLN A 55 -12.35 -22.17 8.88
C GLN A 55 -13.45 -22.04 7.82
N PHE A 56 -13.66 -23.08 6.99
CA PHE A 56 -14.80 -23.18 6.08
C PHE A 56 -16.07 -23.64 6.78
N VAL A 57 -15.92 -24.15 7.98
CA VAL A 57 -17.02 -24.52 8.88
C VAL A 57 -16.83 -23.74 10.17
N VAL A 58 -17.86 -23.03 10.58
CA VAL A 58 -17.93 -22.26 11.82
C VAL A 58 -19.20 -22.58 12.58
N SER A 59 -19.27 -22.23 13.87
CA SER A 59 -20.49 -22.39 14.66
C SER A 59 -21.62 -21.48 14.16
N ASN A 60 -22.87 -21.86 14.41
CA ASN A 60 -24.05 -21.11 13.95
C ASN A 60 -24.19 -19.72 14.61
N ASP A 61 -23.57 -19.52 15.76
CA ASP A 61 -23.53 -18.27 16.49
C ASP A 61 -22.35 -17.35 16.10
N PHE A 62 -21.55 -17.77 15.10
CA PHE A 62 -20.40 -17.02 14.64
C PHE A 62 -20.85 -15.93 13.66
N ASP A 63 -20.82 -14.67 14.12
CA ASP A 63 -21.15 -13.49 13.32
C ASP A 63 -19.91 -12.93 12.64
N GLU A 64 -19.62 -13.40 11.42
CA GLU A 64 -18.50 -12.94 10.60
C GLU A 64 -18.53 -11.42 10.38
N GLN A 65 -19.71 -10.85 10.13
CA GLN A 65 -19.83 -9.43 9.81
C GLN A 65 -19.49 -8.57 11.01
N ALA A 66 -20.04 -8.89 12.19
CA ALA A 66 -19.72 -8.18 13.42
C ALA A 66 -18.22 -8.23 13.75
N ILE A 67 -17.57 -9.37 13.52
CA ILE A 67 -16.13 -9.53 13.77
C ILE A 67 -15.30 -8.72 12.78
N VAL A 68 -15.68 -8.67 11.50
CA VAL A 68 -15.00 -7.85 10.49
C VAL A 68 -15.09 -6.36 10.84
N GLU A 69 -16.28 -5.88 11.22
CA GLU A 69 -16.47 -4.48 11.65
C GLU A 69 -15.69 -4.19 12.92
N TYR A 70 -15.68 -5.08 13.89
CA TYR A 70 -14.87 -4.95 15.10
C TYR A 70 -13.37 -4.81 14.77
N LYS A 71 -12.82 -5.70 13.91
CA LYS A 71 -11.42 -5.64 13.49
C LYS A 71 -11.10 -4.31 12.80
N LYS A 72 -12.00 -3.85 11.93
CA LYS A 72 -11.85 -2.57 11.23
C LYS A 72 -11.83 -1.38 12.18
N ILE A 73 -12.71 -1.36 13.17
CA ILE A 73 -12.73 -0.33 14.21
C ILE A 73 -11.46 -0.40 15.07
N ALA A 74 -11.07 -1.59 15.52
CA ALA A 74 -9.87 -1.79 16.30
C ALA A 74 -8.62 -1.28 15.58
N GLU A 75 -8.49 -1.55 14.28
CA GLU A 75 -7.39 -1.05 13.45
C GLU A 75 -7.42 0.47 13.27
N LYS A 76 -8.60 1.08 13.13
CA LYS A 76 -8.75 2.55 13.08
C LYS A 76 -8.31 3.22 14.38
N MET A 77 -8.60 2.59 15.51
CA MET A 77 -8.33 3.10 16.84
C MET A 77 -6.97 2.72 17.39
N ASP A 78 -6.20 1.88 16.67
CA ASP A 78 -4.87 1.45 17.09
C ASP A 78 -3.93 2.65 17.26
N THR A 79 -3.36 2.77 18.46
CA THR A 79 -2.40 3.82 18.84
C THR A 79 -0.97 3.32 18.98
N THR A 80 -0.70 2.06 18.70
CA THR A 80 0.63 1.45 18.83
C THR A 80 1.66 2.09 17.89
N MET A 81 1.21 2.59 16.73
CA MET A 81 2.02 3.36 15.79
C MET A 81 1.51 4.79 15.66
N TYR A 82 2.40 5.77 15.77
CA TYR A 82 2.12 7.13 15.29
C TYR A 82 2.73 7.33 13.91
N HIS A 83 1.87 7.62 12.92
CA HIS A 83 2.30 7.80 11.55
C HIS A 83 2.20 9.27 11.13
N VAL A 84 3.34 9.91 10.90
CA VAL A 84 3.43 11.30 10.42
C VAL A 84 3.87 11.28 8.97
N VAL A 85 3.00 11.71 8.06
CA VAL A 85 3.35 11.97 6.66
C VAL A 85 3.72 13.44 6.54
N VAL A 86 4.83 13.75 5.90
CA VAL A 86 5.32 15.12 5.73
C VAL A 86 5.50 15.42 4.25
N ASN A 87 4.71 16.36 3.73
CA ASN A 87 5.00 16.96 2.43
C ASN A 87 6.12 18.00 2.61
N VAL A 88 7.37 17.58 2.43
CA VAL A 88 8.52 18.46 2.63
C VAL A 88 8.64 19.54 1.56
N THR A 89 8.00 19.32 0.44
CA THR A 89 7.83 20.25 -0.69
C THR A 89 6.70 19.77 -1.59
N LEU A 90 6.05 20.69 -2.30
CA LEU A 90 5.18 20.37 -3.42
C LEU A 90 5.84 20.71 -4.76
N ASP A 91 7.15 21.02 -4.77
CA ASP A 91 7.95 21.15 -5.99
C ASP A 91 8.51 19.77 -6.40
N CYS A 92 8.81 19.63 -7.68
CA CYS A 92 9.38 18.40 -8.22
C CYS A 92 10.31 18.76 -9.39
N ASN A 93 11.42 18.07 -9.50
CA ASN A 93 12.34 18.22 -10.62
C ASN A 93 11.82 17.64 -11.94
N LEU A 94 10.77 16.78 -11.87
CA LEU A 94 10.15 16.16 -13.05
C LEU A 94 8.80 16.80 -13.40
N ARG A 95 8.33 16.60 -14.65
CA ARG A 95 7.08 17.16 -15.20
C ARG A 95 6.21 16.08 -15.82
N CYS A 96 5.93 15.00 -15.06
CA CYS A 96 5.09 13.89 -15.51
C CYS A 96 3.69 14.40 -15.88
N TRP A 97 3.23 14.11 -17.10
CA TRP A 97 1.95 14.60 -17.63
C TRP A 97 0.73 14.09 -16.83
N TYR A 98 0.83 12.91 -16.24
CA TYR A 98 -0.25 12.30 -15.44
C TYR A 98 -0.20 12.68 -13.95
N CYS A 99 0.72 13.56 -13.53
CA CYS A 99 0.83 13.92 -12.12
C CYS A 99 -0.48 14.58 -11.64
N TYR A 100 -1.11 13.96 -10.65
CA TYR A 100 -2.35 14.48 -10.08
C TYR A 100 -2.12 15.65 -9.12
N GLU A 101 -0.91 15.79 -8.61
CA GLU A 101 -0.55 16.76 -7.59
C GLU A 101 -0.26 18.13 -8.23
N LYS A 102 -0.95 19.16 -7.71
CA LYS A 102 -0.66 20.55 -8.11
C LYS A 102 0.66 20.98 -7.51
N LYS A 103 1.66 21.20 -8.36
CA LYS A 103 2.99 21.62 -7.93
C LYS A 103 3.03 23.09 -7.51
N ILE A 104 3.81 23.36 -6.46
CA ILE A 104 4.12 24.72 -5.98
C ILE A 104 5.63 24.89 -6.04
N HIS A 105 6.09 25.67 -7.03
CA HIS A 105 7.51 25.92 -7.24
C HIS A 105 8.18 26.55 -6.03
N ASN A 106 9.41 26.09 -5.76
CA ASN A 106 10.25 26.56 -4.65
C ASN A 106 9.61 26.42 -3.26
N SER A 107 8.52 25.65 -3.15
CA SER A 107 7.99 25.31 -1.82
C SER A 107 9.01 24.49 -1.03
N LYS A 108 9.16 24.81 0.23
CA LYS A 108 10.06 24.10 1.16
C LYS A 108 9.42 24.07 2.54
N LEU A 109 9.67 23.01 3.27
CA LEU A 109 9.23 22.86 4.64
C LEU A 109 9.77 24.01 5.50
N TYR A 110 8.89 24.80 6.09
CA TYR A 110 9.27 25.95 6.90
C TYR A 110 9.92 25.51 8.22
N ALA A 111 10.92 26.26 8.69
CA ALA A 111 11.66 25.92 9.90
C ALA A 111 10.75 25.82 11.14
N ASN A 112 9.79 26.71 11.28
CA ASN A 112 8.80 26.69 12.36
C ASN A 112 7.83 25.52 12.27
N VAL A 113 7.53 25.00 11.05
CA VAL A 113 6.73 23.78 10.86
C VAL A 113 7.55 22.54 11.28
N ILE A 114 8.86 22.52 11.00
CA ILE A 114 9.74 21.44 11.50
C ILE A 114 9.68 21.37 13.02
N GLU A 115 9.86 22.49 13.71
CA GLU A 115 9.81 22.53 15.18
C GLU A 115 8.44 22.12 15.71
N ALA A 116 7.36 22.58 15.07
CA ALA A 116 6.01 22.20 15.45
C ALA A 116 5.72 20.69 15.24
N ILE A 117 6.30 20.05 14.19
CA ILE A 117 6.21 18.59 14.00
C ILE A 117 6.92 17.87 15.16
N LYS A 118 8.11 18.32 15.58
CA LYS A 118 8.83 17.73 16.71
C LYS A 118 8.02 17.81 18.00
N LEU A 119 7.43 18.99 18.28
CA LEU A 119 6.51 19.18 19.42
C LEU A 119 5.30 18.28 19.30
N ASN A 120 4.69 18.16 18.13
CA ASN A 120 3.53 17.30 17.90
C ASN A 120 3.82 15.82 18.19
N VAL A 121 4.95 15.30 17.71
CA VAL A 121 5.39 13.92 18.01
C VAL A 121 5.54 13.71 19.52
N THR A 122 6.15 14.67 20.22
CA THR A 122 6.32 14.62 21.67
C THR A 122 4.97 14.62 22.39
N LEU A 123 4.08 15.53 22.05
CA LEU A 123 2.73 15.62 22.63
C LEU A 123 1.91 14.34 22.38
N GLN A 124 2.00 13.79 21.16
CA GLN A 124 1.26 12.57 20.84
C GLN A 124 1.80 11.36 21.61
N TYR A 125 3.13 11.29 21.79
CA TYR A 125 3.71 10.26 22.64
C TYR A 125 3.25 10.37 24.10
N GLU A 126 3.21 11.56 24.66
CA GLU A 126 2.72 11.75 26.04
C GLU A 126 1.24 11.34 26.19
N LYS A 127 0.44 11.48 25.12
CA LYS A 127 -0.99 11.11 25.12
C LYS A 127 -1.22 9.59 25.04
N VAL A 128 -0.51 8.88 24.15
CA VAL A 128 -0.87 7.49 23.80
C VAL A 128 0.27 6.49 23.95
N ARG A 129 1.51 6.92 24.24
CA ARG A 129 2.68 6.05 24.44
C ARG A 129 2.88 5.04 23.31
N PHE A 130 2.84 5.51 22.06
CA PHE A 130 3.05 4.66 20.89
C PHE A 130 4.42 3.93 20.96
N LYS A 131 4.49 2.75 20.35
CA LYS A 131 5.70 1.90 20.29
C LYS A 131 6.49 2.11 19.00
N THR A 132 5.87 2.65 17.97
CA THR A 132 6.47 2.89 16.66
C THR A 132 6.17 4.30 16.20
N LEU A 133 7.20 5.03 15.79
CA LEU A 133 7.09 6.29 15.05
C LEU A 133 7.43 6.02 13.59
N LYS A 134 6.43 6.12 12.72
CA LYS A 134 6.64 6.08 11.27
C LYS A 134 6.59 7.49 10.71
N ILE A 135 7.67 7.92 10.02
CA ILE A 135 7.71 9.21 9.33
C ILE A 135 7.83 8.94 7.83
N SER A 136 6.81 9.37 7.07
CA SER A 136 6.78 9.24 5.62
C SER A 136 7.03 10.58 4.97
N PHE A 137 8.04 10.66 4.12
CA PHE A 137 8.36 11.85 3.34
C PHE A 137 7.74 11.77 1.96
N PHE A 138 6.94 12.77 1.64
CA PHE A 138 6.11 12.82 0.45
C PHE A 138 6.11 14.24 -0.14
N GLY A 139 5.31 14.46 -1.19
CA GLY A 139 5.14 15.73 -1.90
C GLY A 139 5.53 15.59 -3.36
N GLY A 140 6.02 16.67 -3.99
CA GLY A 140 6.48 16.60 -5.39
C GLY A 140 7.65 15.66 -5.55
N GLU A 141 8.84 16.06 -5.05
CA GLU A 141 10.00 15.19 -4.88
C GLU A 141 10.69 15.52 -3.55
N PRO A 142 10.60 14.62 -2.55
CA PRO A 142 11.10 14.93 -1.20
C PRO A 142 12.59 15.21 -1.14
N PHE A 143 13.42 14.59 -1.98
CA PHE A 143 14.86 14.80 -2.00
C PHE A 143 15.28 16.20 -2.48
N LEU A 144 14.38 17.03 -3.01
CA LEU A 144 14.62 18.47 -3.21
C LEU A 144 14.83 19.23 -1.90
N ASN A 145 14.29 18.71 -0.79
CA ASN A 145 14.42 19.33 0.53
C ASN A 145 14.97 18.34 1.56
N PHE A 146 16.10 17.71 1.24
CA PHE A 146 16.72 16.72 2.12
C PHE A 146 17.15 17.32 3.46
N GLU A 147 17.50 18.59 3.50
CA GLU A 147 17.85 19.29 4.76
C GLU A 147 16.65 19.32 5.73
N GLY A 148 15.44 19.51 5.23
CA GLY A 148 14.21 19.40 6.05
C GLY A 148 13.98 17.99 6.56
N ILE A 149 14.20 16.98 5.71
CA ILE A 149 14.15 15.56 6.07
C ILE A 149 15.14 15.28 7.20
N ARG A 150 16.41 15.70 7.04
CA ARG A 150 17.48 15.48 8.01
C ARG A 150 17.13 16.04 9.37
N LYS A 151 16.65 17.28 9.46
CA LYS A 151 16.27 17.92 10.73
C LYS A 151 15.17 17.17 11.48
N ILE A 152 14.23 16.59 10.75
CA ILE A 152 13.16 15.78 11.36
C ILE A 152 13.73 14.43 11.83
N LEU A 153 14.54 13.78 11.00
CA LEU A 153 15.10 12.45 11.33
C LEU A 153 16.14 12.55 12.47
N ASP A 154 16.94 13.59 12.55
CA ASP A 154 17.88 13.81 13.66
C ASP A 154 17.14 13.88 15.01
N PHE A 155 16.03 14.64 15.05
CA PHE A 155 15.15 14.64 16.21
C PHE A 155 14.55 13.26 16.46
N ALA A 156 14.00 12.63 15.45
CA ALA A 156 13.31 11.35 15.59
C ALA A 156 14.25 10.23 16.09
N ARG A 157 15.52 10.17 15.62
CA ARG A 157 16.54 9.24 16.13
C ARG A 157 16.77 9.42 17.63
N THR A 158 17.00 10.66 18.05
CA THR A 158 17.25 10.98 19.47
C THR A 158 16.02 10.68 20.32
N PHE A 159 14.86 11.11 19.87
CA PHE A 159 13.58 10.89 20.55
C PHE A 159 13.28 9.39 20.71
N CYS A 160 13.35 8.63 19.62
CA CYS A 160 13.02 7.20 19.63
C CYS A 160 14.00 6.41 20.48
N LYS A 161 15.29 6.70 20.41
CA LYS A 161 16.30 6.08 21.30
C LYS A 161 16.04 6.38 22.77
N THR A 162 15.64 7.60 23.12
CA THR A 162 15.39 8.01 24.52
C THR A 162 14.11 7.40 25.08
N LYS A 163 13.10 7.17 24.23
CA LYS A 163 11.77 6.70 24.64
C LYS A 163 11.54 5.20 24.38
N ASP A 164 12.56 4.48 23.90
CA ASP A 164 12.46 3.06 23.48
C ASP A 164 11.33 2.83 22.46
N VAL A 165 11.35 3.62 21.39
CA VAL A 165 10.37 3.62 20.29
C VAL A 165 11.09 3.19 19.01
N VAL A 166 10.46 2.33 18.21
CA VAL A 166 10.96 1.94 16.90
C VAL A 166 10.77 3.10 15.91
N LEU A 167 11.84 3.50 15.21
CA LEU A 167 11.78 4.50 14.13
C LEU A 167 11.72 3.82 12.77
N LEU A 168 10.73 4.21 11.95
CA LEU A 168 10.60 3.80 10.55
C LEU A 168 10.60 5.05 9.67
N ALA A 169 11.49 5.09 8.68
CA ALA A 169 11.54 6.17 7.69
C ALA A 169 11.00 5.67 6.34
N ASP A 170 10.11 6.43 5.72
CA ASP A 170 9.42 6.04 4.48
C ASP A 170 9.51 7.16 3.44
N PHE A 171 9.84 6.82 2.21
CA PHE A 171 10.08 7.77 1.13
C PHE A 171 9.30 7.39 -0.12
N THR A 172 8.44 8.29 -0.59
CA THR A 172 7.87 8.20 -1.94
C THR A 172 8.61 9.16 -2.84
N THR A 173 9.39 8.64 -3.78
CA THR A 173 10.35 9.41 -4.57
C THR A 173 10.44 8.91 -6.02
N ASN A 174 10.85 9.79 -6.93
CA ASN A 174 11.27 9.41 -8.27
C ASN A 174 12.73 8.88 -8.32
N ALA A 175 13.42 8.95 -7.19
CA ALA A 175 14.80 8.53 -6.93
C ALA A 175 15.90 9.22 -7.75
N THR A 176 15.58 10.14 -8.67
CA THR A 176 16.60 10.78 -9.54
C THR A 176 17.55 11.71 -8.77
N LEU A 177 17.16 12.19 -7.59
CA LEU A 177 17.94 13.10 -6.77
C LEU A 177 18.69 12.44 -5.60
N ILE A 178 18.57 11.12 -5.47
CA ILE A 178 19.28 10.38 -4.43
C ILE A 178 20.79 10.41 -4.75
N ARG A 179 21.61 10.69 -3.74
CA ARG A 179 23.05 10.79 -3.82
C ARG A 179 23.70 9.96 -2.72
N LYS A 180 25.01 9.71 -2.85
CA LYS A 180 25.79 8.94 -1.88
C LYS A 180 25.65 9.49 -0.46
N GLU A 181 25.75 10.81 -0.28
CA GLU A 181 25.60 11.44 1.02
C GLU A 181 24.25 11.21 1.70
N HIS A 182 23.16 11.07 0.89
CA HIS A 182 21.84 10.72 1.42
C HIS A 182 21.80 9.28 1.93
N LEU A 183 22.43 8.36 1.19
CA LEU A 183 22.48 6.94 1.56
C LEU A 183 23.34 6.72 2.80
N GLU A 184 24.50 7.37 2.87
CA GLU A 184 25.37 7.36 4.06
C GLU A 184 24.66 7.88 5.31
N TYR A 185 23.81 8.90 5.16
CA TYR A 185 23.01 9.43 6.26
C TYR A 185 21.88 8.46 6.69
N LEU A 186 21.31 7.69 5.78
CA LEU A 186 20.16 6.82 6.04
C LEU A 186 20.56 5.37 6.39
N GLN A 187 21.83 4.97 6.28
CA GLN A 187 22.29 3.58 6.35
C GLN A 187 21.99 2.84 7.66
N ASP A 188 21.79 3.57 8.75
CA ASP A 188 21.48 3.03 10.08
C ASP A 188 19.97 3.01 10.41
N LEU A 189 19.13 3.41 9.47
CA LEU A 189 17.69 3.46 9.64
C LEU A 189 16.99 2.30 8.92
N LYS A 190 15.89 1.86 9.50
CA LYS A 190 14.93 1.02 8.78
C LYS A 190 14.13 1.88 7.81
N CYS A 191 14.45 1.74 6.52
CA CYS A 191 13.92 2.59 5.46
C CYS A 191 12.98 1.83 4.53
N PHE A 192 11.90 2.51 4.11
CA PHE A 192 10.98 2.05 3.08
C PHE A 192 11.03 3.05 1.92
N PHE A 193 11.22 2.55 0.71
CA PHE A 193 11.24 3.38 -0.49
C PHE A 193 10.17 2.93 -1.46
N GLN A 194 9.24 3.80 -1.82
CA GLN A 194 8.38 3.62 -2.97
C GLN A 194 8.95 4.42 -4.13
N ILE A 195 9.50 3.72 -5.12
CA ILE A 195 10.17 4.32 -6.29
C ILE A 195 9.35 4.03 -7.54
N THR A 196 9.12 5.06 -8.37
CA THR A 196 8.21 4.95 -9.50
C THR A 196 8.93 4.76 -10.82
N LEU A 197 8.54 3.73 -11.58
CA LEU A 197 8.91 3.50 -12.97
C LEU A 197 7.67 3.60 -13.89
N ASP A 198 7.88 4.03 -15.14
CA ASP A 198 6.81 4.25 -16.13
C ASP A 198 7.08 3.48 -17.43
N GLY A 199 7.20 2.18 -17.34
CA GLY A 199 7.51 1.32 -18.47
C GLY A 199 9.03 1.17 -18.73
N ASN A 200 9.39 0.82 -19.95
CA ASN A 200 10.78 0.67 -20.34
C ASN A 200 11.53 2.02 -20.44
N ARG A 201 12.83 1.98 -20.72
CA ARG A 201 13.70 3.17 -20.75
C ARG A 201 13.18 4.30 -21.63
N GLN A 202 12.72 3.98 -22.85
CA GLN A 202 12.20 4.98 -23.76
C GLN A 202 10.97 5.66 -23.17
N LYS A 203 9.96 4.89 -22.80
CA LYS A 203 8.70 5.41 -22.26
C LYS A 203 8.88 6.18 -20.96
N HIS A 204 9.70 5.66 -20.05
CA HIS A 204 9.98 6.33 -18.79
C HIS A 204 10.61 7.72 -19.04
N ASN A 205 11.61 7.81 -19.93
CA ASN A 205 12.28 9.08 -20.25
C ASN A 205 11.37 10.08 -20.97
N GLU A 206 10.38 9.59 -21.74
CA GLU A 206 9.33 10.45 -22.33
C GLU A 206 8.38 11.01 -21.26
N VAL A 207 8.00 10.20 -20.27
CA VAL A 207 7.07 10.58 -19.18
C VAL A 207 7.78 11.43 -18.13
N LYS A 208 8.95 10.98 -17.69
CA LYS A 208 9.75 11.59 -16.62
C LYS A 208 10.98 12.31 -17.17
N HIS A 209 10.78 13.12 -18.19
CA HIS A 209 11.89 13.81 -18.84
C HIS A 209 12.53 14.88 -17.93
N LEU A 210 13.84 15.00 -18.03
CA LEU A 210 14.64 16.01 -17.38
C LEU A 210 15.77 16.46 -18.34
N ASN A 211 15.52 17.49 -19.14
CA ASN A 211 16.52 18.13 -20.01
C ASN A 211 17.43 17.16 -20.81
N GLY A 212 16.89 16.06 -21.32
CA GLY A 212 17.63 15.05 -22.08
C GLY A 212 18.44 14.06 -21.22
N GLU A 213 18.35 14.10 -19.91
CA GLU A 213 18.97 13.11 -19.03
C GLU A 213 18.24 11.76 -19.09
N ASP A 214 18.99 10.68 -18.91
CA ASP A 214 18.44 9.33 -18.78
C ASP A 214 17.92 9.12 -17.34
N THR A 215 16.71 9.56 -17.09
CA THR A 215 16.06 9.43 -15.77
C THR A 215 15.75 7.97 -15.44
N PHE A 216 15.54 7.11 -16.44
CA PHE A 216 15.29 5.69 -16.23
C PHE A 216 16.50 4.98 -15.63
N MET A 217 17.66 5.04 -16.30
CA MET A 217 18.87 4.39 -15.79
C MET A 217 19.29 4.97 -14.45
N ARG A 218 19.19 6.29 -14.28
CA ARG A 218 19.46 6.95 -12.99
C ARG A 218 18.55 6.44 -11.87
N THR A 219 17.29 6.16 -12.16
CA THR A 219 16.35 5.56 -11.18
C THR A 219 16.74 4.11 -10.87
N ILE A 220 17.06 3.31 -11.89
CA ILE A 220 17.53 1.92 -11.72
C ILE A 220 18.82 1.87 -10.90
N ASP A 221 19.82 2.67 -11.25
CA ASP A 221 21.09 2.75 -10.50
C ASP A 221 20.85 3.11 -9.03
N ASN A 222 19.94 4.05 -8.76
CA ASN A 222 19.62 4.43 -7.40
C ASN A 222 18.81 3.37 -6.64
N ILE A 223 18.00 2.54 -7.29
CA ILE A 223 17.38 1.37 -6.67
C ILE A 223 18.48 0.43 -6.15
N HIS A 224 19.48 0.10 -6.97
CA HIS A 224 20.62 -0.74 -6.57
C HIS A 224 21.47 -0.07 -5.49
N ASN A 225 21.75 1.21 -5.62
CA ASN A 225 22.50 1.97 -4.61
C ASN A 225 21.83 1.94 -3.24
N ILE A 226 20.50 2.08 -3.17
CA ILE A 226 19.72 1.97 -1.92
C ILE A 226 19.85 0.56 -1.35
N SER A 227 19.60 -0.46 -2.17
CA SER A 227 19.66 -1.87 -1.75
C SER A 227 21.03 -2.25 -1.19
N ASN A 228 22.11 -1.73 -1.79
CA ASN A 228 23.47 -2.02 -1.38
C ASN A 228 23.92 -1.22 -0.16
N ALA A 229 23.48 0.03 -0.02
CA ALA A 229 23.96 0.93 1.02
C ALA A 229 23.17 0.83 2.33
N ILE A 230 21.88 0.53 2.28
CA ILE A 230 20.98 0.53 3.44
C ILE A 230 20.49 -0.90 3.70
N LYS A 231 21.10 -1.60 4.63
CA LYS A 231 20.81 -3.03 4.92
C LYS A 231 19.36 -3.28 5.33
N GLU A 232 18.77 -2.37 6.09
CA GLU A 232 17.36 -2.43 6.54
C GLU A 232 16.43 -1.66 5.59
N SER A 233 16.70 -1.66 4.26
CA SER A 233 15.83 -1.03 3.27
C SER A 233 14.85 -2.01 2.68
N TYR A 234 13.60 -1.53 2.48
CA TYR A 234 12.57 -2.22 1.73
C TYR A 234 12.17 -1.35 0.54
N ILE A 235 12.28 -1.90 -0.66
CA ILE A 235 12.08 -1.14 -1.90
C ILE A 235 10.81 -1.64 -2.60
N TRP A 236 9.83 -0.75 -2.74
CA TRP A 236 8.64 -0.96 -3.53
C TRP A 236 8.81 -0.27 -4.88
N VAL A 237 9.13 -1.04 -5.91
CA VAL A 237 9.21 -0.55 -7.29
C VAL A 237 7.78 -0.44 -7.83
N ARG A 238 7.27 0.79 -7.84
CA ARG A 238 5.94 1.08 -8.35
C ARG A 238 5.96 1.30 -9.85
N ILE A 239 5.36 0.40 -10.59
CA ILE A 239 5.23 0.46 -12.04
C ILE A 239 3.86 1.05 -12.36
N ASN A 240 3.85 2.31 -12.84
CA ASN A 240 2.64 2.90 -13.40
C ASN A 240 2.47 2.37 -14.82
N TYR A 241 1.35 1.71 -15.09
CA TYR A 241 1.18 0.97 -16.33
C TYR A 241 0.01 1.43 -17.18
N ASP A 242 0.19 1.31 -18.47
CA ASP A 242 -0.77 1.15 -19.54
C ASP A 242 -0.43 -0.14 -20.30
N GLU A 243 -1.09 -0.43 -21.43
CA GLU A 243 -0.83 -1.65 -22.21
C GLU A 243 0.62 -1.76 -22.67
N LYS A 244 1.21 -0.67 -23.20
CA LYS A 244 2.61 -0.67 -23.63
C LYS A 244 3.60 -1.00 -22.51
N THR A 245 3.32 -0.53 -21.29
CA THR A 245 4.15 -0.88 -20.14
C THR A 245 4.08 -2.37 -19.83
N LEU A 246 2.87 -2.96 -19.89
CA LEU A 246 2.68 -4.39 -19.61
C LEU A 246 3.31 -5.28 -20.66
N GLU A 247 3.29 -4.87 -21.94
CA GLU A 247 3.94 -5.59 -23.05
C GLU A 247 5.47 -5.67 -22.85
N HIS A 248 6.08 -4.62 -22.31
CA HIS A 248 7.52 -4.48 -22.11
C HIS A 248 7.96 -4.64 -20.65
N ILE A 249 7.22 -5.37 -19.83
CA ILE A 249 7.54 -5.56 -18.40
C ILE A 249 8.91 -6.27 -18.22
N ASP A 250 9.28 -7.16 -19.15
CA ASP A 250 10.54 -7.89 -19.11
C ASP A 250 11.76 -6.97 -19.15
N ASP A 251 11.66 -5.82 -19.82
CA ASP A 251 12.75 -4.83 -19.89
C ASP A 251 13.08 -4.24 -18.50
N ILE A 252 12.07 -4.13 -17.63
CA ILE A 252 12.26 -3.70 -16.24
C ILE A 252 12.77 -4.85 -15.40
N LEU A 253 12.15 -6.04 -15.53
CA LEU A 253 12.48 -7.21 -14.73
C LEU A 253 13.94 -7.62 -14.91
N ALA A 254 14.45 -7.60 -16.15
CA ALA A 254 15.84 -7.91 -16.44
C ALA A 254 16.86 -7.00 -15.72
N LEU A 255 16.47 -5.76 -15.39
CA LEU A 255 17.36 -4.79 -14.75
C LEU A 255 17.31 -4.83 -13.21
N ILE A 256 16.33 -5.51 -12.62
CA ILE A 256 16.16 -5.58 -11.18
C ILE A 256 16.13 -7.02 -10.64
N ASP A 257 16.40 -8.00 -11.49
CA ASP A 257 16.28 -9.43 -11.14
C ASP A 257 17.32 -9.89 -10.10
N ASP A 258 18.42 -9.17 -9.96
CA ASP A 258 19.47 -9.41 -8.97
C ASP A 258 19.13 -8.85 -7.56
N LEU A 259 18.06 -8.05 -7.42
CA LEU A 259 17.64 -7.54 -6.13
C LEU A 259 17.15 -8.67 -5.19
N ASP A 260 17.42 -8.52 -3.90
CA ASP A 260 16.89 -9.43 -2.87
C ASP A 260 15.36 -9.35 -2.82
N LYS A 261 14.69 -10.48 -3.15
CA LYS A 261 13.23 -10.61 -3.20
C LYS A 261 12.55 -10.48 -1.83
N ASN A 262 13.31 -10.60 -0.74
CA ASN A 262 12.80 -10.36 0.62
C ASN A 262 12.70 -8.86 0.94
N HIS A 263 13.43 -8.03 0.21
CA HIS A 263 13.53 -6.59 0.44
C HIS A 263 13.05 -5.75 -0.75
N ALA A 264 12.86 -6.35 -1.93
CA ALA A 264 12.38 -5.68 -3.13
C ALA A 264 11.04 -6.26 -3.62
N PHE A 265 10.06 -5.39 -3.78
CA PHE A 265 8.68 -5.74 -4.13
C PHE A 265 8.19 -4.89 -5.29
N LEU A 266 7.22 -5.38 -6.04
CA LEU A 266 6.63 -4.66 -7.16
C LEU A 266 5.20 -4.20 -6.85
N ILE A 267 4.85 -3.01 -7.32
CA ILE A 267 3.49 -2.48 -7.25
C ILE A 267 3.05 -2.12 -8.66
N LEU A 268 2.00 -2.76 -9.16
CA LEU A 268 1.37 -2.36 -10.40
C LEU A 268 0.24 -1.36 -10.15
N ARG A 269 0.29 -0.20 -10.82
CA ARG A 269 -0.77 0.81 -10.71
C ARG A 269 -1.14 1.32 -12.10
N LYS A 270 -2.42 1.18 -12.46
CA LYS A 270 -2.96 1.71 -13.71
C LYS A 270 -2.85 3.23 -13.76
N ILE A 271 -2.45 3.77 -14.91
CA ILE A 271 -2.51 5.21 -15.18
C ILE A 271 -3.98 5.53 -15.48
N TRP A 272 -4.63 6.24 -14.56
CA TRP A 272 -6.06 6.53 -14.62
C TRP A 272 -6.39 7.85 -15.35
N GLN A 273 -5.38 8.60 -15.78
CA GLN A 273 -5.52 9.84 -16.54
C GLN A 273 -5.53 9.60 -18.07
N THR A 274 -5.47 8.38 -18.53
CA THR A 274 -5.62 7.99 -19.93
C THR A 274 -7.10 7.79 -20.26
N ASP A 275 -7.53 8.24 -21.45
CA ASP A 275 -8.92 8.05 -21.92
C ASP A 275 -9.24 6.58 -22.27
N THR A 276 -8.23 5.72 -22.39
CA THR A 276 -8.40 4.29 -22.63
C THR A 276 -8.69 3.57 -21.31
N ASN A 277 -9.98 3.38 -21.04
CA ASN A 277 -10.41 2.74 -19.78
C ASN A 277 -10.18 1.24 -19.73
N ASP A 278 -9.95 0.56 -20.85
CA ASP A 278 -9.91 -0.89 -20.92
C ASP A 278 -8.52 -1.41 -21.24
N ILE A 279 -7.77 -1.73 -20.19
CA ILE A 279 -6.56 -2.54 -20.32
C ILE A 279 -6.98 -3.97 -20.66
N ASN A 280 -6.38 -4.56 -21.68
CA ASN A 280 -6.61 -5.97 -21.99
C ASN A 280 -6.24 -6.85 -20.76
N PRO A 281 -7.20 -7.57 -20.17
CA PRO A 281 -6.93 -8.38 -18.96
C PRO A 281 -5.81 -9.39 -19.16
N LYS A 282 -5.64 -9.93 -20.37
CA LYS A 282 -4.58 -10.89 -20.68
C LYS A 282 -3.18 -10.29 -20.59
N LEU A 283 -3.01 -8.99 -20.92
CA LEU A 283 -1.73 -8.31 -20.76
C LEU A 283 -1.37 -8.15 -19.27
N LEU A 284 -2.34 -7.71 -18.47
CA LEU A 284 -2.12 -7.58 -17.03
C LEU A 284 -1.81 -8.94 -16.40
N THR A 285 -2.58 -9.97 -16.75
CA THR A 285 -2.36 -11.33 -16.25
C THR A 285 -1.01 -11.89 -16.66
N GLY A 286 -0.63 -11.67 -17.92
CA GLY A 286 0.68 -12.08 -18.43
C GLY A 286 1.84 -11.37 -17.70
N ALA A 287 1.73 -10.06 -17.49
CA ALA A 287 2.74 -9.29 -16.76
C ALA A 287 2.89 -9.77 -15.32
N ILE A 288 1.77 -9.99 -14.61
CA ILE A 288 1.81 -10.55 -13.24
C ILE A 288 2.47 -11.93 -13.23
N GLN A 289 2.14 -12.81 -14.20
CA GLN A 289 2.77 -14.13 -14.28
C GLN A 289 4.29 -14.04 -14.50
N LYS A 290 4.76 -13.11 -15.35
CA LYS A 290 6.19 -12.87 -15.56
C LYS A 290 6.87 -12.41 -14.27
N ILE A 291 6.28 -11.45 -13.55
CA ILE A 291 6.78 -10.96 -12.26
C ILE A 291 6.90 -12.12 -11.24
N LEU A 292 5.88 -12.97 -11.15
CA LEU A 292 5.88 -14.14 -10.27
C LEU A 292 6.95 -15.17 -10.67
N ASN A 293 7.21 -15.35 -11.97
CA ASN A 293 8.28 -16.23 -12.45
C ASN A 293 9.67 -15.73 -12.02
N HIS A 294 9.87 -14.40 -11.93
CA HIS A 294 11.07 -13.78 -11.37
C HIS A 294 11.07 -13.78 -9.82
N LYS A 295 10.08 -14.44 -9.19
CA LYS A 295 9.95 -14.58 -7.74
C LYS A 295 9.76 -13.26 -6.99
N PHE A 296 9.31 -12.22 -7.65
CA PHE A 296 8.91 -11.00 -6.97
C PHE A 296 7.48 -11.10 -6.44
N PHE A 297 7.28 -10.59 -5.24
CA PHE A 297 5.95 -10.24 -4.79
C PHE A 297 5.42 -9.05 -5.61
N VAL A 298 4.14 -9.10 -6.01
CA VAL A 298 3.49 -8.03 -6.74
C VAL A 298 2.18 -7.62 -6.08
N ASP A 299 2.09 -6.35 -5.69
CA ASP A 299 0.83 -5.73 -5.29
C ASP A 299 0.18 -5.08 -6.52
N CYS A 300 -0.95 -5.61 -6.93
CA CYS A 300 -1.75 -5.09 -8.03
C CYS A 300 -3.15 -4.62 -7.60
N TYR A 301 -3.31 -4.06 -6.41
CA TYR A 301 -4.57 -3.80 -5.72
C TYR A 301 -5.36 -5.05 -5.31
N ALA A 302 -4.81 -6.22 -5.55
CA ALA A 302 -5.43 -7.44 -5.12
C ALA A 302 -5.51 -7.52 -3.58
N LEU A 303 -5.86 -8.65 -3.05
CA LEU A 303 -6.10 -8.95 -1.62
C LEU A 303 -4.98 -8.56 -0.64
N SER A 304 -3.94 -7.88 -1.09
CA SER A 304 -2.89 -7.33 -0.25
C SER A 304 -3.36 -6.19 0.70
N ARG A 305 -4.62 -5.76 0.62
CA ARG A 305 -5.21 -4.95 1.68
C ARG A 305 -5.50 -5.81 2.91
N SER A 306 -4.43 -6.19 3.59
CA SER A 306 -4.54 -6.80 4.93
C SER A 306 -4.94 -5.78 6.01
N GLY A 307 -5.61 -4.69 5.65
CA GLY A 307 -6.00 -3.67 6.60
C GLY A 307 -6.61 -2.42 5.98
N ILE A 308 -6.97 -1.45 6.82
CA ILE A 308 -7.52 -0.17 6.39
C ILE A 308 -6.43 0.75 5.81
N CYS A 309 -6.86 1.72 5.01
CA CYS A 309 -5.96 2.77 4.53
C CYS A 309 -5.37 3.56 5.71
N PHE A 310 -4.08 3.92 5.62
CA PHE A 310 -3.43 4.75 6.66
C PHE A 310 -4.20 6.05 6.94
N ALA A 311 -4.84 6.64 5.92
CA ALA A 311 -5.63 7.86 6.06
C ALA A 311 -6.89 7.68 6.95
N GLU A 312 -7.32 6.45 7.22
CA GLU A 312 -8.45 6.13 8.08
C GLU A 312 -8.04 5.94 9.55
N ARG A 313 -6.75 5.72 9.82
CA ARG A 313 -6.23 5.52 11.18
C ARG A 313 -6.32 6.82 12.00
N MET A 314 -6.82 6.74 13.22
CA MET A 314 -6.89 7.90 14.12
C MET A 314 -5.50 8.45 14.43
N ASN A 315 -4.55 7.56 14.71
CA ASN A 315 -3.17 7.90 15.07
C ASN A 315 -2.27 8.12 13.85
N GLN A 316 -2.76 8.89 12.88
CA GLN A 316 -2.05 9.27 11.66
C GLN A 316 -2.36 10.73 11.30
N VAL A 317 -1.38 11.43 10.76
CA VAL A 317 -1.50 12.82 10.30
C VAL A 317 -0.62 13.04 9.06
N LEU A 318 -1.09 13.88 8.14
CA LEU A 318 -0.26 14.44 7.08
C LEU A 318 -0.08 15.94 7.33
N VAL A 319 1.16 16.38 7.44
CA VAL A 319 1.54 17.79 7.61
C VAL A 319 2.18 18.29 6.32
N ASN A 320 1.60 19.33 5.75
CA ASN A 320 2.14 19.98 4.56
C ASN A 320 3.27 20.96 4.95
N PHE A 321 4.10 21.34 3.98
CA PHE A 321 5.27 22.23 4.16
C PHE A 321 4.93 23.56 4.86
N ASP A 322 3.68 24.01 4.79
CA ASP A 322 3.14 25.25 5.37
C ASP A 322 2.36 25.05 6.68
N GLY A 323 2.36 23.82 7.22
CA GLY A 323 1.69 23.48 8.48
C GLY A 323 0.18 23.17 8.36
N LYS A 324 -0.40 23.16 7.15
CA LYS A 324 -1.75 22.63 6.95
C LYS A 324 -1.77 21.12 7.18
N VAL A 325 -2.88 20.62 7.68
CA VAL A 325 -3.02 19.22 8.11
C VAL A 325 -4.07 18.50 7.28
N PHE A 326 -3.74 17.27 6.88
CA PHE A 326 -4.55 16.39 6.06
C PHE A 326 -4.51 14.96 6.60
N LYS A 327 -5.27 14.06 5.97
CA LYS A 327 -5.22 12.61 6.22
C LYS A 327 -4.69 11.83 5.00
N CYS A 328 -5.10 12.23 3.82
CA CYS A 328 -4.79 11.53 2.57
C CYS A 328 -3.66 12.24 1.80
N SER A 329 -2.71 11.47 1.27
CA SER A 329 -1.64 12.00 0.39
C SER A 329 -2.05 12.08 -1.08
N THR A 330 -3.13 11.41 -1.49
CA THR A 330 -3.59 11.39 -2.89
C THR A 330 -4.63 12.50 -3.13
N LEU A 331 -4.25 13.76 -2.93
CA LEU A 331 -5.06 14.94 -3.17
C LEU A 331 -4.56 15.70 -4.39
N LYS A 332 -5.47 16.30 -5.15
CA LYS A 332 -5.12 17.16 -6.30
C LYS A 332 -4.39 18.43 -5.83
N SER A 333 -4.81 18.98 -4.69
CA SER A 333 -4.22 20.18 -4.09
C SER A 333 -4.19 20.07 -2.57
N PHE A 334 -3.15 20.65 -1.97
CA PHE A 334 -2.98 20.77 -0.51
C PHE A 334 -3.25 22.21 -0.08
N ASP A 335 -4.48 22.68 -0.34
CA ASP A 335 -4.99 24.01 -0.05
C ASP A 335 -5.89 24.05 1.19
N ASP A 336 -6.45 25.23 1.51
CA ASP A 336 -7.33 25.40 2.66
C ASP A 336 -8.66 24.64 2.50
N ASP A 337 -9.15 24.45 1.27
CA ASP A 337 -10.41 23.75 1.00
C ASP A 337 -10.31 22.27 1.35
N ASN A 338 -9.18 21.64 1.04
CA ASN A 338 -8.91 20.23 1.33
C ASN A 338 -8.29 20.01 2.72
N SER A 339 -7.84 21.07 3.39
CA SER A 339 -7.24 20.98 4.73
C SER A 339 -8.27 20.56 5.76
N LEU A 340 -7.89 19.63 6.63
CA LEU A 340 -8.69 19.16 7.76
C LEU A 340 -8.34 19.86 9.08
N GLY A 341 -7.31 20.72 9.05
CA GLY A 341 -6.84 21.47 10.21
C GLY A 341 -5.52 22.16 9.98
N LYS A 342 -4.98 22.74 11.04
CA LYS A 342 -3.67 23.41 11.02
C LYS A 342 -2.84 23.01 12.25
N LEU A 343 -1.55 22.84 12.03
CA LEU A 343 -0.59 22.64 13.10
C LEU A 343 -0.30 23.99 13.80
N ASN A 344 -0.46 24.05 15.12
CA ASN A 344 -0.06 25.19 15.89
C ASN A 344 1.48 25.23 15.95
N LEU A 345 2.07 26.28 15.37
CA LEU A 345 3.50 26.39 15.20
C LEU A 345 4.29 26.67 16.51
N GLN A 346 3.59 27.02 17.59
CA GLN A 346 4.20 27.26 18.90
C GLN A 346 4.06 26.05 19.83
N THR A 347 2.91 25.35 19.79
CA THR A 347 2.62 24.26 20.73
C THR A 347 2.75 22.86 20.09
N GLY A 348 2.70 22.74 18.77
CA GLY A 348 2.65 21.46 18.07
C GLY A 348 1.28 20.78 18.11
N GLU A 349 0.28 21.41 18.70
CA GLU A 349 -1.08 20.88 18.70
C GLU A 349 -1.74 21.03 17.33
N ILE A 350 -2.59 20.07 16.97
CA ILE A 350 -3.37 20.16 15.74
C ILE A 350 -4.75 20.74 16.07
N LYS A 351 -5.06 21.89 15.48
CA LYS A 351 -6.40 22.45 15.49
C LYS A 351 -7.20 21.88 14.34
N TRP A 352 -8.01 20.87 14.62
CA TRP A 352 -8.86 20.21 13.64
C TRP A 352 -10.09 21.02 13.27
N ASP A 353 -10.48 21.02 12.00
CA ASP A 353 -11.81 21.40 11.54
C ASP A 353 -12.76 20.22 11.81
N LEU A 354 -13.47 20.27 12.92
CA LEU A 354 -14.33 19.18 13.38
C LEU A 354 -15.46 18.86 12.40
N ASN A 355 -15.96 19.85 11.64
CA ASN A 355 -16.99 19.62 10.64
C ASN A 355 -16.48 18.77 9.47
N LYS A 356 -15.25 19.00 9.03
CA LYS A 356 -14.61 18.22 7.97
C LYS A 356 -14.18 16.82 8.47
N VAL A 357 -13.55 16.76 9.63
CA VAL A 357 -13.04 15.49 10.18
C VAL A 357 -14.17 14.52 10.53
N ALA A 358 -15.29 15.01 11.07
CA ALA A 358 -16.44 14.18 11.44
C ALA A 358 -17.12 13.49 10.25
N GLN A 359 -16.82 13.88 9.02
CA GLN A 359 -17.35 13.22 7.82
C GLN A 359 -16.60 11.93 7.49
N ILE A 360 -15.31 11.82 7.87
CA ILE A 360 -14.44 10.68 7.51
C ILE A 360 -14.97 9.34 8.05
N PRO A 361 -15.38 9.20 9.33
CA PRO A 361 -15.86 7.93 9.87
C PRO A 361 -17.25 7.52 9.38
N ARG A 362 -18.01 8.43 8.76
CA ARG A 362 -19.40 8.19 8.31
C ARG A 362 -19.50 7.40 7.02
N ILE A 363 -18.37 7.11 6.39
CA ILE A 363 -18.35 6.41 5.13
C ILE A 363 -18.55 4.92 5.41
N LEU A 364 -19.77 4.47 5.20
CA LEU A 364 -20.14 3.06 5.29
C LEU A 364 -19.85 2.37 3.94
N PRO A 365 -19.55 1.07 3.97
CA PRO A 365 -19.46 0.30 2.73
C PRO A 365 -20.81 0.37 2.00
N ASN A 366 -20.77 0.41 0.66
CA ASN A 366 -21.98 0.36 -0.13
C ASN A 366 -22.64 -1.04 -0.03
N LYS A 367 -23.91 -1.15 -0.43
CA LYS A 367 -24.66 -2.42 -0.39
C LYS A 367 -23.91 -3.57 -1.08
N ARG A 368 -23.26 -3.29 -2.22
CA ARG A 368 -22.46 -4.30 -2.94
C ARG A 368 -21.32 -4.86 -2.09
N CYS A 369 -20.66 -4.03 -1.29
CA CYS A 369 -19.59 -4.48 -0.41
C CYS A 369 -20.10 -5.32 0.76
N SER A 370 -21.24 -4.96 1.36
CA SER A 370 -21.80 -5.73 2.48
C SER A 370 -22.24 -7.14 2.10
N GLU A 371 -22.60 -7.34 0.82
CA GLU A 371 -22.99 -8.65 0.28
C GLU A 371 -21.80 -9.39 -0.41
N CYS A 372 -20.61 -8.78 -0.44
CA CYS A 372 -19.47 -9.31 -1.18
C CYS A 372 -18.71 -10.38 -0.38
N CYS A 373 -18.49 -11.54 -0.97
CA CYS A 373 -17.71 -12.62 -0.36
C CYS A 373 -16.25 -12.26 -0.07
N LEU A 374 -15.70 -11.19 -0.67
CA LEU A 374 -14.34 -10.72 -0.43
C LEU A 374 -14.27 -9.59 0.61
N TYR A 375 -15.40 -9.08 1.10
CA TYR A 375 -15.42 -7.95 2.03
C TYR A 375 -14.56 -8.18 3.28
N PRO A 376 -14.54 -9.38 3.89
CA PRO A 376 -13.72 -9.64 5.08
C PRO A 376 -12.23 -9.37 4.91
N CYS A 377 -11.67 -9.58 3.71
CA CYS A 377 -10.26 -9.29 3.42
C CYS A 377 -10.07 -7.95 2.68
N CYS A 378 -11.03 -7.51 1.88
CA CYS A 378 -10.94 -6.27 1.09
C CYS A 378 -11.25 -5.03 1.93
N LEU A 379 -12.16 -5.12 2.90
CA LEU A 379 -12.68 -4.03 3.75
C LEU A 379 -13.31 -2.85 2.99
N GLY A 380 -13.61 -3.05 1.72
CA GLY A 380 -14.24 -2.06 0.85
C GLY A 380 -13.25 -1.12 0.14
N PRO A 381 -13.76 -0.24 -0.73
CA PRO A 381 -12.95 0.67 -1.51
C PRO A 381 -12.43 1.85 -0.67
N CYS A 382 -11.54 2.65 -1.27
CA CYS A 382 -11.03 3.88 -0.67
C CYS A 382 -12.17 4.86 -0.35
N ASN A 383 -12.18 5.40 0.87
CA ASN A 383 -13.19 6.38 1.32
C ASN A 383 -13.32 7.60 0.39
N LYS A 384 -12.20 8.09 -0.16
CA LYS A 384 -12.21 9.18 -1.14
C LYS A 384 -12.98 8.81 -2.41
N ASN A 385 -12.84 7.56 -2.87
CA ASN A 385 -13.54 7.07 -4.05
C ASN A 385 -15.03 6.90 -3.76
N ILE A 386 -15.40 6.40 -2.58
CA ILE A 386 -16.80 6.29 -2.14
C ILE A 386 -17.47 7.67 -2.16
N LEU A 387 -16.81 8.70 -1.64
CA LEU A 387 -17.36 10.07 -1.63
C LEU A 387 -17.59 10.64 -3.03
N LYS A 388 -16.76 10.24 -4.01
CA LYS A 388 -16.88 10.72 -5.39
C LYS A 388 -17.90 9.95 -6.22
N SER A 389 -17.98 8.64 -6.04
CA SER A 389 -18.82 7.75 -6.85
C SER A 389 -19.19 6.50 -6.03
N PRO A 390 -20.21 6.59 -5.15
CA PRO A 390 -20.56 5.53 -4.21
C PRO A 390 -20.80 4.17 -4.87
N ASP A 391 -21.32 4.16 -6.09
CA ASP A 391 -21.80 2.94 -6.75
C ASP A 391 -20.77 2.27 -7.70
N ARG A 392 -19.62 2.90 -7.95
CA ARG A 392 -18.66 2.48 -8.99
C ARG A 392 -17.23 2.17 -8.50
N THR A 393 -17.04 1.88 -7.22
CA THR A 393 -15.70 1.83 -6.64
C THR A 393 -15.29 0.44 -6.18
N CYS A 394 -15.45 -0.59 -7.01
CA CYS A 394 -14.88 -1.90 -6.70
C CYS A 394 -13.46 -2.00 -7.27
N ILE A 395 -12.52 -2.46 -6.48
CA ILE A 395 -11.12 -2.64 -6.91
C ILE A 395 -11.01 -3.64 -8.06
N ILE A 396 -11.81 -4.70 -8.07
CA ILE A 396 -11.81 -5.70 -9.14
C ILE A 396 -12.28 -5.07 -10.46
N ASP A 397 -13.31 -4.22 -10.39
CA ASP A 397 -13.79 -3.51 -11.58
C ASP A 397 -12.76 -2.49 -12.11
N GLU A 398 -12.08 -1.78 -11.20
CA GLU A 398 -11.00 -0.84 -11.58
C GLU A 398 -9.86 -1.56 -12.33
N MET A 399 -9.60 -2.81 -12.00
CA MET A 399 -8.56 -3.63 -12.64
C MET A 399 -9.06 -4.38 -13.87
N ASN A 400 -10.35 -4.37 -14.15
CA ASN A 400 -11.00 -5.17 -15.20
C ASN A 400 -10.62 -6.67 -15.14
N LEU A 401 -10.52 -7.23 -13.93
CA LEU A 401 -10.20 -8.64 -13.68
C LEU A 401 -11.48 -9.45 -13.48
N SER A 402 -11.46 -10.70 -13.93
CA SER A 402 -12.46 -11.67 -13.50
C SER A 402 -12.20 -12.09 -12.03
N MET A 403 -13.25 -12.54 -11.33
CA MET A 403 -13.10 -13.11 -9.99
C MET A 403 -12.13 -14.31 -10.01
N ARG A 404 -12.16 -15.12 -11.09
CA ARG A 404 -11.25 -16.25 -11.29
C ARG A 404 -9.78 -15.79 -11.30
N ASP A 405 -9.46 -14.81 -12.16
CA ASP A 405 -8.08 -14.32 -12.30
C ASP A 405 -7.60 -13.71 -10.98
N TYR A 406 -8.46 -12.92 -10.33
CA TYR A 406 -8.18 -12.32 -9.04
C TYR A 406 -7.82 -13.35 -7.97
N LEU A 407 -8.62 -14.43 -7.82
CA LEU A 407 -8.36 -15.50 -6.87
C LEU A 407 -7.11 -16.32 -7.23
N MET A 408 -6.89 -16.59 -8.51
CA MET A 408 -5.71 -17.32 -8.97
C MET A 408 -4.41 -16.55 -8.67
N TYR A 409 -4.40 -15.22 -8.84
CA TYR A 409 -3.23 -14.42 -8.48
C TYR A 409 -2.92 -14.47 -7.01
N ASN A 410 -3.95 -14.24 -6.20
CA ASN A 410 -3.76 -14.21 -4.75
C ASN A 410 -3.32 -15.58 -4.24
N PHE A 411 -3.82 -16.67 -4.81
CA PHE A 411 -3.37 -18.01 -4.50
C PHE A 411 -1.88 -18.22 -4.86
N LYS A 412 -1.46 -17.82 -6.07
CA LYS A 412 -0.05 -17.90 -6.47
C LYS A 412 0.87 -17.04 -5.60
N LEU A 413 0.41 -15.83 -5.23
CA LEU A 413 1.13 -14.98 -4.29
C LEU A 413 1.28 -15.65 -2.91
N ASN A 414 0.21 -16.27 -2.40
CA ASN A 414 0.26 -16.98 -1.14
C ASN A 414 1.27 -18.13 -1.16
N LEU A 415 1.29 -18.92 -2.23
CA LEU A 415 2.28 -20.00 -2.42
C LEU A 415 3.72 -19.48 -2.48
N LEU A 416 3.94 -18.30 -3.08
CA LEU A 416 5.26 -17.66 -3.04
C LEU A 416 5.65 -17.27 -1.61
N TYR A 417 4.73 -16.69 -0.85
CA TYR A 417 4.99 -16.32 0.54
C TYR A 417 5.32 -17.51 1.44
N GLU A 418 4.57 -18.60 1.33
CA GLU A 418 4.81 -19.83 2.09
C GLU A 418 6.23 -20.37 1.80
N ASN A 419 6.64 -20.37 0.53
CA ASN A 419 7.99 -20.78 0.15
C ASN A 419 9.11 -19.84 0.64
N PHE A 420 8.82 -18.55 0.86
CA PHE A 420 9.78 -17.60 1.44
C PHE A 420 9.90 -17.73 2.96
N SER A 421 8.80 -18.03 3.66
CA SER A 421 8.80 -18.23 5.12
C SER A 421 9.57 -19.49 5.53
N ASP A 422 9.52 -20.54 4.72
CA ASP A 422 10.21 -21.82 5.01
C ASP A 422 11.73 -21.76 4.76
N THR A 423 12.23 -20.75 4.03
CA THR A 423 13.67 -20.57 3.77
C THR A 423 14.35 -19.64 4.78
N ASN A 424 13.60 -19.02 5.70
CA ASN A 424 14.09 -18.06 6.69
C ASN A 424 13.86 -18.48 8.17
N LEU A 425 13.64 -19.80 8.42
CA LEU A 425 13.63 -20.38 9.78
C LEU A 425 14.93 -21.10 10.10
#